data_340eea928191061c57e9bf34d73ea05e
#
_entry.id   340eea928191061c57e9bf34d73ea05e
#
_cell.length_a   1.000
_cell.length_b   1.000
_cell.length_c   1.000
_cell.angle_alpha   90.00
_cell.angle_beta   90.00
_cell.angle_gamma   90.00
#
_symmetry.space_group_name_H-M   'P 1'
#
loop_
_entity.id
_entity.type
_entity.pdbx_description
1 polymer ?
#
loop_
_entity_poly.entity_id
_entity_poly.type
_entity_poly.pdbx_seq_one_letter_code
_entity_poly.pdbx_strand_id
1 'polypeptide(L)'
;MSNEKYIQIRKKVPIDSDGTVFKEFNANEKFRRQDVSVMLKLLPLIERYELYFLPKIIDYNENGYRYEFVDGKTIKEEVDHGMKITQKMILEMKIAMDDIWKRFYDISIENKDNELFKGNGFLYHGDPWLGNAIWNDKSKELKFIDLDSLSISEFVPMTQLNNMFFQHLETLIITQDKNSVTQGTWL
;
A
#
# COMPACT_ATOMS: atom_id res chain seq x y z
N MET A 1 15.64 -25.55 3.78
CA MET A 1 15.53 -24.66 4.96
C MET A 1 15.08 -23.30 4.48
N SER A 2 13.94 -22.82 4.89
CA SER A 2 13.57 -21.41 5.02
C SER A 2 12.20 -20.94 4.54
N ASN A 3 11.20 -21.82 4.45
CA ASN A 3 9.82 -21.35 4.20
C ASN A 3 9.15 -20.73 5.44
N GLU A 4 9.71 -20.91 6.64
CA GLU A 4 9.09 -20.41 7.88
C GLU A 4 9.36 -18.94 8.20
N LYS A 5 10.43 -18.36 7.68
CA LYS A 5 10.84 -16.99 8.05
C LYS A 5 9.99 -15.90 7.38
N TYR A 6 9.42 -16.17 6.21
CA TYR A 6 8.63 -15.20 5.45
C TYR A 6 7.13 -15.23 5.78
N ILE A 7 6.62 -16.35 6.22
CA ILE A 7 5.28 -16.46 6.80
C ILE A 7 5.16 -15.60 8.09
N GLN A 8 6.26 -15.31 8.78
CA GLN A 8 6.25 -14.56 10.04
C GLN A 8 5.96 -13.05 9.92
N ILE A 9 6.22 -12.41 8.80
CA ILE A 9 5.99 -10.95 8.70
C ILE A 9 4.50 -10.63 8.57
N ARG A 10 3.73 -11.42 7.83
CA ARG A 10 2.26 -11.32 7.77
C ARG A 10 1.52 -12.01 8.93
N LYS A 11 2.14 -12.98 9.59
CA LYS A 11 1.58 -13.64 10.79
C LYS A 11 1.43 -12.74 12.02
N LYS A 12 1.89 -11.48 11.97
CA LYS A 12 1.70 -10.55 13.09
C LYS A 12 0.28 -10.00 13.19
N VAL A 13 -0.52 -10.13 12.14
CA VAL A 13 -1.92 -9.72 12.17
C VAL A 13 -2.76 -10.99 12.00
N PRO A 14 -3.45 -11.47 13.05
CA PRO A 14 -4.28 -12.66 12.95
C PRO A 14 -5.42 -12.40 11.97
N ILE A 15 -5.62 -13.36 11.05
CA ILE A 15 -6.78 -13.38 10.16
C ILE A 15 -7.88 -14.15 10.89
N ASP A 16 -9.03 -13.53 11.06
CA ASP A 16 -10.19 -14.15 11.66
C ASP A 16 -10.76 -15.26 10.75
N SER A 17 -11.57 -16.15 11.32
CA SER A 17 -12.15 -17.29 10.59
C SER A 17 -13.06 -16.89 9.42
N ASP A 18 -13.54 -15.66 9.40
CA ASP A 18 -14.35 -15.07 8.33
C ASP A 18 -13.54 -14.37 7.23
N GLY A 19 -12.19 -14.47 7.28
CA GLY A 19 -11.30 -13.85 6.31
C GLY A 19 -11.07 -12.37 6.55
N THR A 20 -11.42 -11.82 7.71
CA THR A 20 -11.19 -10.43 8.08
C THR A 20 -9.97 -10.26 8.98
N VAL A 21 -9.49 -9.04 9.07
CA VAL A 21 -8.37 -8.63 9.92
C VAL A 21 -8.82 -7.48 10.80
N PHE A 22 -8.63 -7.61 12.12
CA PHE A 22 -8.82 -6.49 13.05
C PHE A 22 -7.49 -5.82 13.35
N LYS A 23 -7.41 -4.51 13.16
CA LYS A 23 -6.25 -3.69 13.48
C LYS A 23 -6.58 -2.69 14.58
N GLU A 24 -5.93 -2.87 15.74
CA GLU A 24 -6.08 -1.94 16.86
C GLU A 24 -5.40 -0.61 16.59
N PHE A 25 -6.03 0.47 17.04
CA PHE A 25 -5.37 1.77 17.17
C PHE A 25 -4.45 1.74 18.40
N ASN A 26 -3.20 1.39 18.17
CA ASN A 26 -2.25 1.23 19.28
C ASN A 26 -1.83 2.57 19.88
N ALA A 27 -2.27 2.82 21.14
CA ALA A 27 -2.00 4.06 21.86
C ALA A 27 -0.51 4.32 22.15
N ASN A 28 0.31 3.26 22.15
CA ASN A 28 1.68 3.29 22.63
C ASN A 28 2.77 3.24 21.54
N GLU A 29 2.42 3.18 20.28
CA GLU A 29 3.43 3.15 19.21
C GLU A 29 4.04 4.54 19.02
N LYS A 30 5.34 4.64 19.29
CA LYS A 30 6.17 5.84 19.06
C LYS A 30 6.17 6.34 17.60
N PHE A 31 5.58 5.60 16.69
CA PHE A 31 5.53 5.83 15.25
C PHE A 31 4.11 5.90 14.70
N ARG A 32 3.17 6.44 15.46
CA ARG A 32 1.86 6.75 14.91
C ARG A 32 2.03 7.73 13.75
N ARG A 33 1.85 7.24 12.55
CA ARG A 33 1.83 8.08 11.35
C ARG A 33 0.58 8.94 11.29
N GLN A 34 -0.47 8.55 12.05
CA GLN A 34 -1.74 9.26 12.00
C GLN A 34 -2.45 9.33 13.36
N ASP A 35 -3.10 10.44 13.60
CA ASP A 35 -4.01 10.61 14.74
C ASP A 35 -5.24 9.71 14.54
N VAL A 36 -5.62 8.96 15.60
CA VAL A 36 -6.84 8.12 15.61
C VAL A 36 -8.08 8.92 15.20
N SER A 37 -8.16 10.19 15.64
CA SER A 37 -9.28 11.06 15.28
C SER A 37 -9.39 11.32 13.79
N VAL A 38 -8.27 11.40 13.08
CA VAL A 38 -8.22 11.54 11.62
C VAL A 38 -8.62 10.23 10.96
N MET A 39 -8.11 9.08 11.44
CA MET A 39 -8.49 7.77 10.91
C MET A 39 -10.00 7.52 11.06
N LEU A 40 -10.59 7.79 12.22
CA LEU A 40 -12.04 7.63 12.44
C LEU A 40 -12.89 8.50 11.50
N LYS A 41 -12.35 9.60 11.00
CA LYS A 41 -13.01 10.44 10.00
C LYS A 41 -12.74 9.98 8.56
N LEU A 42 -11.58 9.34 8.31
CA LEU A 42 -11.20 8.82 6.98
C LEU A 42 -11.89 7.50 6.63
N LEU A 43 -12.05 6.58 7.60
CA LEU A 43 -12.62 5.25 7.37
C LEU A 43 -14.02 5.31 6.74
N PRO A 44 -14.98 6.15 7.22
CA PRO A 44 -16.29 6.29 6.56
C PRO A 44 -16.20 6.80 5.13
N LEU A 45 -15.20 7.63 4.85
CA LEU A 45 -14.97 8.16 3.51
C LEU A 45 -14.47 7.05 2.57
N ILE A 46 -13.50 6.25 3.02
CA ILE A 46 -12.96 5.12 2.28
C ILE A 46 -14.05 4.08 2.01
N GLU A 47 -14.84 3.74 3.02
CA GLU A 47 -15.98 2.83 2.90
C GLU A 47 -16.99 3.33 1.85
N ARG A 48 -17.36 4.62 1.89
CA ARG A 48 -18.30 5.25 0.95
C ARG A 48 -17.84 5.17 -0.50
N TYR A 49 -16.52 5.31 -0.75
CA TYR A 49 -15.97 5.35 -2.11
C TYR A 49 -15.59 3.95 -2.64
N GLU A 50 -15.63 2.92 -1.82
CA GLU A 50 -15.31 1.52 -2.21
C GLU A 50 -14.04 1.44 -3.07
N LEU A 51 -12.92 1.96 -2.57
CA LEU A 51 -11.68 2.10 -3.33
C LEU A 51 -11.06 0.73 -3.61
N TYR A 52 -11.17 0.25 -4.84
CA TYR A 52 -10.71 -1.08 -5.28
C TYR A 52 -9.23 -1.37 -4.98
N PHE A 53 -8.43 -0.32 -4.85
CA PHE A 53 -7.00 -0.40 -4.57
C PHE A 53 -6.65 -0.35 -3.07
N LEU A 54 -7.64 -0.35 -2.20
CA LEU A 54 -7.51 -0.46 -0.74
C LEU A 54 -8.29 -1.66 -0.22
N PRO A 55 -7.94 -2.21 0.96
CA PRO A 55 -8.76 -3.20 1.63
C PRO A 55 -10.15 -2.66 1.91
N LYS A 56 -11.17 -3.48 1.70
CA LYS A 56 -12.55 -3.13 2.02
C LYS A 56 -12.73 -3.04 3.54
N ILE A 57 -13.22 -1.90 4.03
CA ILE A 57 -13.57 -1.71 5.43
C ILE A 57 -14.86 -2.47 5.72
N ILE A 58 -14.87 -3.19 6.84
CA ILE A 58 -16.03 -3.97 7.32
C ILE A 58 -16.72 -3.25 8.47
N ASP A 59 -15.94 -2.83 9.47
CA ASP A 59 -16.39 -2.02 10.60
C ASP A 59 -15.24 -1.26 11.24
N TYR A 60 -15.55 -0.29 12.11
CA TYR A 60 -14.57 0.49 12.87
C TYR A 60 -15.20 1.10 14.12
N ASN A 61 -14.37 1.31 15.16
CA ASN A 61 -14.72 2.00 16.40
C ASN A 61 -13.49 2.71 16.99
N GLU A 62 -13.60 3.25 18.21
CA GLU A 62 -12.50 3.95 18.88
C GLU A 62 -11.28 3.07 19.20
N ASN A 63 -11.43 1.75 19.17
CA ASN A 63 -10.35 0.81 19.47
C ASN A 63 -9.57 0.37 18.23
N GLY A 64 -10.19 0.44 17.04
CA GLY A 64 -9.57 -0.05 15.80
C GLY A 64 -10.54 -0.15 14.64
N TYR A 65 -10.10 -0.83 13.59
CA TYR A 65 -10.91 -1.11 12.43
C TYR A 65 -10.72 -2.54 11.92
N ARG A 66 -11.76 -3.08 11.31
CA ARG A 66 -11.78 -4.38 10.67
C ARG A 66 -11.87 -4.21 9.16
N TYR A 67 -11.07 -4.98 8.44
CA TYR A 67 -11.04 -4.94 6.99
C TYR A 67 -10.93 -6.34 6.40
N GLU A 68 -11.34 -6.51 5.15
CA GLU A 68 -11.19 -7.74 4.39
C GLU A 68 -9.72 -8.02 4.11
N PHE A 69 -9.26 -9.25 4.41
CA PHE A 69 -7.90 -9.64 4.12
C PHE A 69 -7.67 -9.62 2.60
N VAL A 70 -6.67 -8.85 2.16
CA VAL A 70 -6.26 -8.85 0.75
C VAL A 70 -5.33 -10.02 0.49
N ASP A 71 -5.83 -11.02 -0.23
CA ASP A 71 -5.02 -12.18 -0.60
C ASP A 71 -3.91 -11.79 -1.60
N GLY A 72 -2.82 -12.56 -1.56
CA GLY A 72 -1.64 -12.33 -2.40
C GLY A 72 -0.40 -11.95 -1.60
N LYS A 73 0.76 -11.95 -2.24
CA LYS A 73 2.02 -11.48 -1.68
C LYS A 73 2.28 -10.03 -2.06
N THR A 74 2.95 -9.30 -1.18
CA THR A 74 3.44 -7.97 -1.54
C THR A 74 4.49 -8.07 -2.65
N ILE A 75 4.70 -6.99 -3.39
CA ILE A 75 5.74 -6.93 -4.44
C ILE A 75 7.10 -7.31 -3.86
N LYS A 76 7.41 -6.82 -2.65
CA LYS A 76 8.64 -7.18 -1.95
C LYS A 76 8.74 -8.68 -1.68
N GLU A 77 7.69 -9.30 -1.16
CA GLU A 77 7.67 -10.75 -0.90
C GLU A 77 7.81 -11.56 -2.19
N GLU A 78 7.15 -11.16 -3.29
CA GLU A 78 7.28 -11.83 -4.58
C GLU A 78 8.71 -11.74 -5.13
N VAL A 79 9.36 -10.57 -5.02
CA VAL A 79 10.76 -10.39 -5.42
C VAL A 79 11.70 -11.22 -4.54
N ASP A 80 11.49 -11.26 -3.24
CA ASP A 80 12.27 -12.08 -2.30
C ASP A 80 12.12 -13.60 -2.60
N HIS A 81 11.00 -13.99 -3.25
CA HIS A 81 10.75 -15.37 -3.72
C HIS A 81 11.17 -15.61 -5.19
N GLY A 82 11.85 -14.66 -5.81
CA GLY A 82 12.43 -14.81 -7.14
C GLY A 82 11.62 -14.25 -8.29
N MET A 83 10.53 -13.50 -8.04
CA MET A 83 9.85 -12.77 -9.10
C MET A 83 10.82 -11.78 -9.75
N LYS A 84 10.89 -11.82 -11.08
CA LYS A 84 11.67 -10.85 -11.85
C LYS A 84 10.82 -9.66 -12.22
N ILE A 85 11.26 -8.48 -11.84
CA ILE A 85 10.64 -7.21 -12.27
C ILE A 85 11.11 -6.91 -13.69
N THR A 86 10.18 -6.65 -14.59
CA THR A 86 10.46 -6.27 -15.99
C THR A 86 10.11 -4.80 -16.23
N GLN A 87 10.70 -4.20 -17.27
CA GLN A 87 10.36 -2.83 -17.70
C GLN A 87 8.86 -2.69 -18.04
N LYS A 88 8.28 -3.73 -18.61
CA LYS A 88 6.83 -3.77 -18.90
C LYS A 88 6.02 -3.69 -17.62
N MET A 89 6.37 -4.47 -16.59
CA MET A 89 5.67 -4.42 -15.30
C MET A 89 5.78 -3.03 -14.63
N ILE A 90 6.96 -2.40 -14.70
CA ILE A 90 7.11 -1.03 -14.18
C ILE A 90 6.18 -0.06 -14.89
N LEU A 91 6.09 -0.13 -16.22
CA LEU A 91 5.20 0.74 -16.97
C LEU A 91 3.72 0.51 -16.60
N GLU A 92 3.31 -0.75 -16.47
CA GLU A 92 1.94 -1.11 -16.07
C GLU A 92 1.63 -0.64 -14.63
N MET A 93 2.57 -0.80 -13.71
CA MET A 93 2.44 -0.28 -12.33
C MET A 93 2.40 1.26 -12.29
N LYS A 94 3.13 1.96 -13.17
CA LYS A 94 3.04 3.43 -13.29
C LYS A 94 1.65 3.87 -13.68
N ILE A 95 1.05 3.22 -14.67
CA ILE A 95 -0.32 3.51 -15.11
C ILE A 95 -1.32 3.28 -13.95
N ALA A 96 -1.21 2.14 -13.26
CA ALA A 96 -2.08 1.84 -12.12
C ALA A 96 -1.89 2.84 -10.96
N MET A 97 -0.67 3.28 -10.71
CA MET A 97 -0.38 4.29 -9.68
C MET A 97 -0.97 5.65 -10.03
N ASP A 98 -0.84 6.08 -11.29
CA ASP A 98 -1.42 7.34 -11.76
C ASP A 98 -2.95 7.34 -11.62
N ASP A 99 -3.61 6.22 -11.89
CA ASP A 99 -5.05 6.03 -11.67
C ASP A 99 -5.42 6.14 -10.18
N ILE A 100 -4.65 5.52 -9.29
CA ILE A 100 -4.85 5.61 -7.83
C ILE A 100 -4.73 7.06 -7.36
N TRP A 101 -3.67 7.77 -7.79
CA TRP A 101 -3.48 9.17 -7.41
C TRP A 101 -4.57 10.07 -7.97
N LYS A 102 -4.98 9.84 -9.19
CA LYS A 102 -6.11 10.57 -9.79
C LYS A 102 -7.37 10.36 -8.96
N ARG A 103 -7.66 9.14 -8.53
CA ARG A 103 -8.85 8.85 -7.72
C ARG A 103 -8.78 9.52 -6.35
N PHE A 104 -7.64 9.52 -5.68
CA PHE A 104 -7.46 10.26 -4.44
C PHE A 104 -7.65 11.78 -4.61
N TYR A 105 -7.15 12.32 -5.72
CA TYR A 105 -7.38 13.72 -6.07
C TYR A 105 -8.87 14.02 -6.28
N ASP A 106 -9.57 13.22 -7.08
CA ASP A 106 -11.00 13.40 -7.36
C ASP A 106 -11.82 13.40 -6.05
N ILE A 107 -11.56 12.44 -5.14
CA ILE A 107 -12.19 12.39 -3.81
C ILE A 107 -11.93 13.65 -3.00
N SER A 108 -10.71 14.16 -3.04
CA SER A 108 -10.33 15.38 -2.31
C SER A 108 -11.11 16.60 -2.82
N ILE A 109 -11.26 16.73 -4.14
CA ILE A 109 -12.05 17.81 -4.76
C ILE A 109 -13.53 17.65 -4.46
N GLU A 110 -14.09 16.43 -4.55
CA GLU A 110 -15.50 16.16 -4.24
C GLU A 110 -15.84 16.50 -2.77
N ASN A 111 -14.86 16.41 -1.87
CA ASN A 111 -15.03 16.64 -0.43
C ASN A 111 -14.35 17.93 0.08
N LYS A 112 -14.03 18.88 -0.77
CA LYS A 112 -13.32 20.13 -0.41
C LYS A 112 -13.97 20.93 0.73
N ASP A 113 -15.30 20.82 0.88
CA ASP A 113 -16.07 21.48 1.94
C ASP A 113 -16.11 20.69 3.25
N ASN A 114 -15.62 19.46 3.26
CA ASN A 114 -15.46 18.64 4.47
C ASN A 114 -14.30 19.19 5.30
N GLU A 115 -14.47 19.18 6.63
CA GLU A 115 -13.46 19.65 7.59
C GLU A 115 -12.09 18.99 7.41
N LEU A 116 -12.04 17.73 6.99
CA LEU A 116 -10.79 16.99 6.72
C LEU A 116 -9.97 17.60 5.57
N PHE A 117 -10.62 18.24 4.59
CA PHE A 117 -10.00 18.78 3.39
C PHE A 117 -9.88 20.30 3.41
N LYS A 118 -10.17 20.96 4.54
CA LYS A 118 -9.97 22.41 4.69
C LYS A 118 -8.52 22.78 4.37
N GLY A 119 -8.32 23.93 3.73
CA GLY A 119 -7.00 24.40 3.35
C GLY A 119 -6.44 23.75 2.07
N ASN A 120 -7.30 23.15 1.22
CA ASN A 120 -6.91 22.36 0.03
C ASN A 120 -6.16 21.07 0.38
N GLY A 121 -6.56 20.39 1.46
CA GLY A 121 -6.01 19.08 1.81
C GLY A 121 -6.30 18.03 0.72
N PHE A 122 -5.30 17.20 0.42
CA PHE A 122 -5.41 16.08 -0.51
C PHE A 122 -5.22 14.76 0.23
N LEU A 123 -6.11 13.79 -0.07
CA LEU A 123 -5.98 12.41 0.37
C LEU A 123 -4.84 11.72 -0.39
N TYR A 124 -4.02 10.96 0.32
CA TYR A 124 -2.96 10.17 -0.29
C TYR A 124 -2.52 9.02 0.61
N HIS A 125 -1.81 8.06 0.03
CA HIS A 125 -1.14 7.00 0.79
C HIS A 125 0.30 7.45 1.11
N GLY A 126 0.59 7.66 2.38
CA GLY A 126 1.86 8.26 2.82
C GLY A 126 3.06 7.30 2.82
N ASP A 127 2.85 6.00 2.57
CA ASP A 127 3.90 4.97 2.57
C ASP A 127 3.71 3.95 1.42
N PRO A 128 3.76 4.38 0.16
CA PRO A 128 3.56 3.52 -0.99
C PRO A 128 4.82 2.72 -1.31
N TRP A 129 5.34 1.93 -0.37
CA TRP A 129 6.51 1.10 -0.61
C TRP A 129 6.12 -0.34 -0.99
N LEU A 130 7.08 -1.10 -1.53
CA LEU A 130 6.82 -2.43 -2.11
C LEU A 130 6.31 -3.47 -1.12
N GLY A 131 6.56 -3.28 0.19
CA GLY A 131 6.03 -4.13 1.25
C GLY A 131 4.58 -3.85 1.63
N ASN A 132 4.04 -2.70 1.20
CA ASN A 132 2.65 -2.31 1.40
C ASN A 132 1.83 -2.42 0.11
N ALA A 133 2.42 -2.91 -0.98
CA ALA A 133 1.79 -2.98 -2.29
C ALA A 133 1.71 -4.43 -2.80
N ILE A 134 0.56 -4.81 -3.31
CA ILE A 134 0.30 -6.08 -3.99
C ILE A 134 0.04 -5.78 -5.45
N TRP A 135 0.76 -6.46 -6.35
CA TRP A 135 0.56 -6.39 -7.79
C TRP A 135 -0.12 -7.64 -8.32
N ASN A 136 -1.22 -7.47 -9.03
CA ASN A 136 -1.85 -8.56 -9.77
C ASN A 136 -1.52 -8.43 -11.26
N ASP A 137 -0.60 -9.29 -11.75
CA ASP A 137 -0.15 -9.23 -13.15
C ASP A 137 -1.23 -9.60 -14.17
N LYS A 138 -2.27 -10.34 -13.77
CA LYS A 138 -3.37 -10.71 -14.67
C LYS A 138 -4.37 -9.57 -14.86
N SER A 139 -4.84 -8.96 -13.77
CA SER A 139 -5.78 -7.83 -13.82
C SER A 139 -5.11 -6.48 -14.02
N LYS A 140 -3.77 -6.40 -13.88
CA LYS A 140 -2.98 -5.16 -13.91
C LYS A 140 -3.39 -4.16 -12.82
N GLU A 141 -3.77 -4.70 -11.67
CA GLU A 141 -4.18 -3.92 -10.50
C GLU A 141 -3.08 -3.82 -9.47
N LEU A 142 -2.90 -2.63 -8.96
CA LEU A 142 -2.06 -2.33 -7.80
C LEU A 142 -2.96 -2.08 -6.60
N LYS A 143 -2.70 -2.76 -5.48
CA LYS A 143 -3.43 -2.56 -4.21
C LYS A 143 -2.47 -2.21 -3.08
N PHE A 144 -2.86 -1.28 -2.24
CA PHE A 144 -2.16 -0.98 -0.99
C PHE A 144 -2.87 -1.62 0.18
N ILE A 145 -2.11 -2.10 1.18
CA ILE A 145 -2.65 -2.89 2.31
C ILE A 145 -2.50 -2.24 3.68
N ASP A 146 -1.76 -1.15 3.81
CA ASP A 146 -1.55 -0.45 5.09
C ASP A 146 -2.38 0.84 5.15
N LEU A 147 -3.63 0.72 5.62
CA LEU A 147 -4.55 1.86 5.72
C LEU A 147 -4.07 2.94 6.71
N ASP A 148 -3.24 2.59 7.71
CA ASP A 148 -2.69 3.57 8.67
C ASP A 148 -1.76 4.59 8.00
N SER A 149 -1.35 4.31 6.78
CA SER A 149 -0.54 5.22 5.98
C SER A 149 -1.36 6.21 5.16
N LEU A 150 -2.70 6.12 5.18
CA LEU A 150 -3.56 7.11 4.54
C LEU A 150 -3.49 8.44 5.29
N SER A 151 -3.39 9.53 4.57
CA SER A 151 -3.22 10.87 5.14
C SER A 151 -3.88 11.95 4.29
N ILE A 152 -4.12 13.10 4.91
CA ILE A 152 -4.54 14.32 4.23
C ILE A 152 -3.52 15.41 4.52
N SER A 153 -3.05 16.09 3.48
CA SER A 153 -2.11 17.19 3.60
C SER A 153 -2.38 18.25 2.53
N GLU A 154 -2.16 19.51 2.87
CA GLU A 154 -2.20 20.62 1.90
C GLU A 154 -1.05 20.51 0.88
N PHE A 155 0.04 19.89 1.26
CA PHE A 155 1.18 19.64 0.40
C PHE A 155 1.42 18.14 0.31
N VAL A 156 1.12 17.56 -0.84
CA VAL A 156 1.38 16.14 -1.12
C VAL A 156 2.62 16.02 -1.99
N PRO A 157 3.68 15.41 -1.49
CA PRO A 157 4.91 15.21 -2.27
C PRO A 157 4.75 14.05 -3.28
N MET A 158 3.75 14.15 -4.17
CA MET A 158 3.40 13.10 -5.14
C MET A 158 4.60 12.62 -5.94
N THR A 159 5.41 13.56 -6.44
CA THR A 159 6.64 13.21 -7.17
C THR A 159 7.61 12.43 -6.28
N GLN A 160 7.73 12.80 -5.01
CA GLN A 160 8.60 12.11 -4.07
C GLN A 160 8.10 10.71 -3.75
N LEU A 161 6.78 10.54 -3.51
CA LEU A 161 6.17 9.25 -3.23
C LEU A 161 6.28 8.30 -4.44
N ASN A 162 6.00 8.79 -5.64
CA ASN A 162 6.22 8.04 -6.87
C ASN A 162 7.69 7.66 -7.06
N ASN A 163 8.60 8.61 -6.89
CA ASN A 163 10.02 8.33 -7.02
C ASN A 163 10.49 7.28 -6.02
N MET A 164 10.06 7.32 -4.77
CA MET A 164 10.41 6.29 -3.78
C MET A 164 9.96 4.90 -4.24
N PHE A 165 8.73 4.75 -4.69
CA PHE A 165 8.20 3.47 -5.16
C PHE A 165 8.98 2.95 -6.38
N PHE A 166 9.13 3.78 -7.42
CA PHE A 166 9.74 3.36 -8.68
C PHE A 166 11.27 3.26 -8.61
N GLN A 167 11.97 4.05 -7.82
CA GLN A 167 13.40 3.89 -7.57
C GLN A 167 13.71 2.54 -6.92
N HIS A 168 12.88 2.08 -5.99
CA HIS A 168 13.02 0.73 -5.43
C HIS A 168 12.86 -0.35 -6.50
N LEU A 169 11.86 -0.26 -7.38
CA LEU A 169 11.66 -1.21 -8.47
C LEU A 169 12.84 -1.21 -9.46
N GLU A 170 13.32 -0.05 -9.86
CA GLU A 170 14.46 0.10 -10.79
C GLU A 170 15.75 -0.45 -10.15
N THR A 171 15.96 -0.22 -8.87
CA THR A 171 17.11 -0.79 -8.13
C THR A 171 17.05 -2.32 -8.11
N LEU A 172 15.85 -2.90 -7.97
CA LEU A 172 15.69 -4.36 -8.01
C LEU A 172 16.04 -4.95 -9.38
N ILE A 173 15.66 -4.31 -10.48
CA ILE A 173 16.07 -4.76 -11.83
C ILE A 173 17.59 -4.78 -11.95
N ILE A 174 18.27 -3.70 -11.59
CA ILE A 174 19.72 -3.58 -11.69
C ILE A 174 20.43 -4.66 -10.85
N THR A 175 19.90 -4.98 -9.68
CA THR A 175 20.48 -6.02 -8.82
C THR A 175 20.19 -7.43 -9.32
N GLN A 176 19.03 -7.69 -9.90
CA GLN A 176 18.68 -8.96 -10.52
C GLN A 176 19.57 -9.25 -11.74
N ASP A 177 19.83 -8.24 -12.60
CA ASP A 177 20.70 -8.39 -13.77
C ASP A 177 22.15 -8.66 -13.38
N LYS A 178 22.69 -7.98 -12.35
CA LYS A 178 24.05 -8.24 -11.85
C LYS A 178 24.21 -9.67 -11.32
N ASN A 179 23.23 -10.20 -10.62
CA ASN A 179 23.26 -11.56 -10.10
C ASN A 179 23.16 -12.62 -11.21
N SER A 180 22.52 -12.33 -12.33
CA SER A 180 22.46 -13.21 -13.49
C SER A 180 23.80 -13.31 -14.23
N VAL A 181 24.58 -12.23 -14.26
CA VAL A 181 25.92 -12.20 -14.90
C VAL A 181 26.97 -12.95 -14.07
N THR A 182 26.86 -12.90 -12.73
CA THR A 182 27.83 -13.61 -11.86
C THR A 182 27.62 -15.12 -11.78
N GLN A 183 26.43 -15.65 -12.13
CA GLN A 183 26.17 -17.09 -12.20
C GLN A 183 26.55 -17.70 -13.56
N GLY A 184 26.87 -16.90 -14.57
CA GLY A 184 27.22 -17.36 -15.94
C GLY A 184 28.71 -17.50 -16.25
N THR A 185 29.61 -17.27 -15.30
CA THR A 185 31.07 -17.22 -15.57
C THR A 185 31.87 -18.31 -14.85
N TRP A 186 31.36 -19.56 -14.83
CA TRP A 186 32.17 -20.74 -14.52
C TRP A 186 31.77 -21.91 -15.44
N LEU A 187 32.21 -21.86 -16.69
CA LEU A 187 32.44 -23.01 -17.56
C LEU A 187 33.82 -22.88 -18.20
#